data_f6313ac0cd4df0d54e7a13ec6f8b63b4
#
_entry.id   f6313ac0cd4df0d54e7a13ec6f8b63b4
#
_cell.length_a   1.000
_cell.length_b   1.000
_cell.length_c   1.000
_cell.angle_alpha   90.00
_cell.angle_beta   90.00
_cell.angle_gamma   90.00
#
_symmetry.space_group_name_H-M   'P 1'
#
loop_
_entity.id
_entity.type
_entity.pdbx_description
1 polymer ?
#
loop_
_entity_poly.entity_id
_entity_poly.type
_entity_poly.pdbx_seq_one_letter_code
_entity_poly.pdbx_strand_id
1 'polypeptide(L)'
;LRKYHDPQSGFHRIGMSVAFQVQYLILYQSTIQNTDDMAQLEPLAQFILSFEGGFVNSKYDRGGATNRGVTIATWRAQGYDKNGDGVINVKDLKLITEADAIRIMRKNYWNRWGADNIQSQGLANMLVDWVWSSGRHGIAIPQMLLGVKADGVVGPKTLDALNAQDPRLFFERLRQRRLLFIDNVIKADPRQKVHKNGWYRRINAINFGYLKDNFGNTITW
;
A
#
# COMPACT_ATOMS: atom_id res chain seq x y z
N LEU A 1 -8.87 -22.85 -0.72
CA LEU A 1 -10.31 -23.15 -0.77
C LEU A 1 -10.94 -22.66 0.54
N ARG A 2 -11.41 -21.39 0.58
CA ARG A 2 -12.26 -20.91 1.67
C ARG A 2 -13.60 -21.65 1.55
N LYS A 3 -13.99 -22.37 2.59
CA LYS A 3 -15.34 -22.93 2.69
C LYS A 3 -16.31 -21.75 2.77
N TYR A 4 -17.10 -21.55 1.74
CA TYR A 4 -18.25 -20.66 1.77
C TYR A 4 -19.20 -21.18 2.86
N HIS A 5 -19.41 -20.38 3.88
CA HIS A 5 -20.41 -20.65 4.89
C HIS A 5 -21.74 -20.17 4.33
N ASP A 6 -22.63 -21.08 3.97
CA ASP A 6 -23.98 -20.73 3.50
C ASP A 6 -24.77 -20.12 4.68
N PRO A 7 -25.11 -18.80 4.63
CA PRO A 7 -25.81 -18.16 5.72
C PRO A 7 -27.24 -18.66 5.90
N GLN A 8 -27.82 -19.35 4.91
CA GLN A 8 -29.18 -19.90 5.01
C GLN A 8 -29.28 -21.15 5.87
N SER A 9 -28.20 -21.91 6.04
CA SER A 9 -28.20 -23.16 6.81
C SER A 9 -28.41 -22.99 8.32
N GLY A 10 -28.25 -21.77 8.84
CA GLY A 10 -28.41 -21.45 10.28
C GLY A 10 -29.81 -20.98 10.69
N PHE A 11 -30.65 -20.50 9.74
CA PHE A 11 -31.91 -19.82 10.06
C PHE A 11 -33.05 -20.74 10.51
N HIS A 12 -33.07 -21.97 10.04
CA HIS A 12 -34.11 -22.97 10.42
C HIS A 12 -33.99 -23.43 11.87
N ARG A 13 -32.86 -23.26 12.53
CA ARG A 13 -32.64 -23.70 13.92
C ARG A 13 -33.07 -22.70 15.00
N ILE A 14 -33.31 -21.43 14.68
CA ILE A 14 -33.46 -20.38 15.70
C ILE A 14 -34.83 -19.69 15.70
N GLY A 15 -35.80 -20.14 14.90
CA GLY A 15 -37.18 -19.61 14.92
C GLY A 15 -37.32 -18.09 14.63
N MET A 16 -36.38 -17.51 13.88
CA MET A 16 -36.38 -16.07 13.55
C MET A 16 -37.48 -15.73 12.56
N SER A 17 -38.15 -14.56 12.78
CA SER A 17 -39.18 -14.08 11.87
C SER A 17 -38.59 -13.80 10.48
N VAL A 18 -39.43 -13.94 9.44
CA VAL A 18 -39.03 -13.65 8.04
C VAL A 18 -38.48 -12.22 7.87
N ALA A 19 -39.05 -11.24 8.59
CA ALA A 19 -38.56 -9.86 8.58
C ALA A 19 -37.14 -9.74 9.11
N PHE A 20 -36.75 -10.48 10.15
CA PHE A 20 -35.43 -10.48 10.72
C PHE A 20 -34.42 -11.19 9.79
N GLN A 21 -34.85 -12.27 9.11
CA GLN A 21 -34.04 -12.97 8.11
C GLN A 21 -33.71 -12.06 6.91
N VAL A 22 -34.70 -11.33 6.41
CA VAL A 22 -34.51 -10.35 5.31
C VAL A 22 -33.58 -9.22 5.75
N GLN A 23 -33.76 -8.66 6.93
CA GLN A 23 -32.90 -7.61 7.47
C GLN A 23 -31.46 -8.08 7.66
N TYR A 24 -31.27 -9.30 8.16
CA TYR A 24 -29.95 -9.92 8.32
C TYR A 24 -29.29 -10.17 6.95
N LEU A 25 -30.01 -10.66 5.95
CA LEU A 25 -29.50 -10.86 4.59
C LEU A 25 -29.10 -9.54 3.93
N ILE A 26 -29.89 -8.48 4.10
CA ILE A 26 -29.55 -7.14 3.61
C ILE A 26 -28.28 -6.64 4.29
N LEU A 27 -28.18 -6.74 5.60
CA LEU A 27 -26.97 -6.36 6.35
C LEU A 27 -25.77 -7.23 5.98
N TYR A 28 -25.95 -8.53 5.81
CA TYR A 28 -24.90 -9.45 5.40
C TYR A 28 -24.41 -9.14 3.97
N GLN A 29 -25.33 -8.91 3.03
CA GLN A 29 -24.99 -8.51 1.66
C GLN A 29 -24.31 -7.14 1.63
N SER A 30 -24.77 -6.15 2.40
CA SER A 30 -24.11 -4.85 2.50
C SER A 30 -22.70 -4.95 3.13
N THR A 31 -22.52 -5.87 4.07
CA THR A 31 -21.21 -6.12 4.69
C THR A 31 -20.25 -6.80 3.72
N ILE A 32 -20.72 -7.77 2.91
CA ILE A 32 -19.89 -8.40 1.87
C ILE A 32 -19.55 -7.40 0.78
N GLN A 33 -20.52 -6.62 0.30
CA GLN A 33 -20.32 -5.59 -0.72
C GLN A 33 -19.33 -4.51 -0.25
N ASN A 34 -19.41 -4.10 1.03
CA ASN A 34 -18.44 -3.18 1.62
C ASN A 34 -17.01 -3.73 1.72
N THR A 35 -16.81 -5.05 1.83
CA THR A 35 -15.46 -5.64 1.85
C THR A 35 -14.86 -5.79 0.46
N ASP A 36 -15.69 -5.98 -0.58
CA ASP A 36 -15.24 -6.02 -1.97
C ASP A 36 -14.92 -4.61 -2.51
N ASP A 37 -15.51 -3.55 -1.91
CA ASP A 37 -15.28 -2.15 -2.27
C ASP A 37 -14.03 -1.53 -1.60
N MET A 38 -13.39 -2.22 -0.64
CA MET A 38 -12.19 -1.70 0.04
C MET A 38 -10.91 -1.97 -0.76
N ALA A 39 -9.93 -1.08 -0.59
CA ALA A 39 -8.66 -1.21 -1.29
C ALA A 39 -7.89 -2.49 -0.91
N GLN A 40 -7.22 -3.07 -1.88
CA GLN A 40 -6.43 -4.30 -1.78
C GLN A 40 -4.94 -4.01 -2.04
N LEU A 41 -4.07 -4.71 -1.36
CA LEU A 41 -2.62 -4.51 -1.50
C LEU A 41 -2.08 -5.07 -2.81
N GLU A 42 -2.65 -6.14 -3.32
CA GLU A 42 -2.11 -6.96 -4.39
C GLU A 42 -1.78 -6.19 -5.67
N PRO A 43 -2.65 -5.30 -6.21
CA PRO A 43 -2.33 -4.49 -7.39
C PRO A 43 -1.12 -3.57 -7.15
N LEU A 44 -1.07 -2.93 -5.96
CA LEU A 44 0.04 -2.06 -5.60
C LEU A 44 1.34 -2.84 -5.39
N ALA A 45 1.27 -4.04 -4.81
CA ALA A 45 2.44 -4.88 -4.60
C ALA A 45 3.09 -5.27 -5.93
N GLN A 46 2.31 -5.72 -6.92
CA GLN A 46 2.78 -6.00 -8.27
C GLN A 46 3.45 -4.78 -8.91
N PHE A 47 2.82 -3.61 -8.79
CA PHE A 47 3.36 -2.35 -9.28
C PHE A 47 4.71 -2.03 -8.63
N ILE A 48 4.79 -2.01 -7.30
CA ILE A 48 6.03 -1.69 -6.59
C ILE A 48 7.14 -2.66 -6.97
N LEU A 49 6.88 -3.98 -6.93
CA LEU A 49 7.86 -5.00 -7.24
C LEU A 49 8.38 -4.91 -8.68
N SER A 50 7.59 -4.41 -9.62
CA SER A 50 8.05 -4.18 -10.99
C SER A 50 9.14 -3.12 -11.10
N PHE A 51 9.18 -2.15 -10.18
CA PHE A 51 10.21 -1.10 -10.12
C PHE A 51 11.42 -1.48 -9.25
N GLU A 52 11.27 -2.53 -8.43
CA GLU A 52 12.36 -2.95 -7.56
C GLU A 52 13.31 -3.88 -8.32
N GLY A 53 14.61 -3.62 -8.16
CA GLY A 53 15.65 -4.50 -8.67
C GLY A 53 15.71 -5.82 -7.90
N GLY A 54 16.49 -6.77 -8.44
CA GLY A 54 16.89 -7.96 -7.73
C GLY A 54 17.84 -7.65 -6.55
N PHE A 55 18.58 -8.65 -6.13
CA PHE A 55 19.55 -8.50 -5.05
C PHE A 55 20.68 -7.53 -5.44
N VAL A 56 20.87 -6.50 -4.63
CA VAL A 56 21.97 -5.53 -4.72
C VAL A 56 22.71 -5.50 -3.38
N ASN A 57 24.03 -5.53 -3.43
CA ASN A 57 24.88 -5.37 -2.25
C ASN A 57 26.08 -4.49 -2.64
N SER A 58 25.87 -3.19 -2.65
CA SER A 58 26.90 -2.22 -2.98
C SER A 58 27.58 -1.72 -1.70
N LYS A 59 28.91 -1.70 -1.71
CA LYS A 59 29.71 -1.12 -0.63
C LYS A 59 29.49 0.40 -0.47
N TYR A 60 28.91 1.04 -1.48
CA TYR A 60 28.61 2.48 -1.50
C TYR A 60 27.18 2.81 -1.08
N ASP A 61 26.33 1.80 -0.89
CA ASP A 61 24.96 2.00 -0.44
C ASP A 61 24.89 2.02 1.09
N ARG A 62 24.51 3.18 1.63
CA ARG A 62 24.36 3.37 3.09
C ARG A 62 23.27 2.45 3.69
N GLY A 63 22.36 1.94 2.88
CA GLY A 63 21.32 1.00 3.28
C GLY A 63 21.78 -0.45 3.38
N GLY A 64 23.00 -0.76 2.87
CA GLY A 64 23.52 -2.12 2.78
C GLY A 64 22.82 -2.98 1.73
N ALA A 65 22.87 -4.30 1.88
CA ALA A 65 22.24 -5.22 0.94
C ALA A 65 20.72 -5.02 0.91
N THR A 66 20.17 -5.03 -0.30
CA THR A 66 18.72 -4.90 -0.58
C THR A 66 18.30 -5.98 -1.57
N ASN A 67 17.12 -6.55 -1.40
CA ASN A 67 16.49 -7.46 -2.36
C ASN A 67 14.99 -7.20 -2.39
N ARG A 68 14.40 -7.07 -3.59
CA ARG A 68 12.96 -6.79 -3.79
C ARG A 68 12.45 -5.61 -2.94
N GLY A 69 13.27 -4.54 -2.81
CA GLY A 69 12.94 -3.37 -1.99
C GLY A 69 13.06 -3.59 -0.47
N VAL A 70 13.45 -4.77 0.00
CA VAL A 70 13.67 -5.07 1.41
C VAL A 70 15.16 -4.93 1.74
N THR A 71 15.51 -4.03 2.67
CA THR A 71 16.88 -3.87 3.15
C THR A 71 17.27 -4.96 4.14
N ILE A 72 18.57 -5.22 4.29
CA ILE A 72 19.06 -6.18 5.28
C ILE A 72 18.69 -5.77 6.72
N ALA A 73 18.62 -4.47 7.01
CA ALA A 73 18.19 -3.98 8.32
C ALA A 73 16.71 -4.35 8.60
N THR A 74 15.85 -4.16 7.61
CA THR A 74 14.42 -4.55 7.69
C THR A 74 14.30 -6.07 7.83
N TRP A 75 15.09 -6.85 7.07
CA TRP A 75 15.01 -8.31 7.13
C TRP A 75 15.47 -8.85 8.49
N ARG A 76 16.53 -8.30 9.08
CA ARG A 76 16.97 -8.66 10.44
C ARG A 76 15.92 -8.38 11.50
N ALA A 77 15.16 -7.30 11.34
CA ALA A 77 14.13 -6.90 12.32
C ALA A 77 12.81 -7.66 12.16
N GLN A 78 12.47 -8.13 10.96
CA GLN A 78 11.13 -8.63 10.63
C GLN A 78 11.10 -9.91 9.80
N GLY A 79 12.24 -10.37 9.32
CA GLY A 79 12.39 -11.61 8.59
C GLY A 79 12.56 -12.82 9.52
N TYR A 80 13.06 -13.87 8.95
CA TYR A 80 13.33 -15.13 9.62
C TYR A 80 14.57 -15.79 8.98
N ASP A 81 15.15 -16.76 9.67
CA ASP A 81 16.21 -17.60 9.14
C ASP A 81 15.62 -18.48 8.02
N LYS A 82 15.96 -18.13 6.80
CA LYS A 82 15.36 -18.74 5.61
C LYS A 82 16.21 -19.92 5.08
N ASN A 83 17.51 -19.89 5.41
CA ASN A 83 18.44 -20.95 5.01
C ASN A 83 18.69 -22.00 6.09
N GLY A 84 18.17 -21.80 7.32
CA GLY A 84 18.25 -22.74 8.43
C GLY A 84 19.61 -22.78 9.12
N ASP A 85 20.47 -21.74 8.94
CA ASP A 85 21.82 -21.71 9.56
C ASP A 85 21.84 -21.10 10.97
N GLY A 86 20.68 -20.73 11.51
CA GLY A 86 20.50 -20.16 12.86
C GLY A 86 20.76 -18.65 12.93
N VAL A 87 21.06 -17.97 11.82
CA VAL A 87 21.43 -16.55 11.81
C VAL A 87 20.71 -15.78 10.71
N ILE A 88 19.93 -14.77 11.05
CA ILE A 88 19.29 -13.89 10.07
C ILE A 88 20.32 -12.91 9.49
N ASN A 89 20.69 -13.09 8.22
CA ASN A 89 21.76 -12.33 7.58
C ASN A 89 21.50 -12.11 6.06
N VAL A 90 22.54 -11.68 5.34
CA VAL A 90 22.46 -11.39 3.88
C VAL A 90 22.19 -12.65 3.06
N LYS A 91 22.54 -13.85 3.54
CA LYS A 91 22.23 -15.08 2.81
C LYS A 91 20.72 -15.32 2.75
N ASP A 92 20.00 -15.06 3.86
CA ASP A 92 18.53 -15.13 3.90
C ASP A 92 17.91 -14.09 3.01
N LEU A 93 18.41 -12.85 3.06
CA LEU A 93 17.92 -11.76 2.22
C LEU A 93 18.01 -12.10 0.72
N LYS A 94 19.01 -12.84 0.28
CA LYS A 94 19.11 -13.32 -1.11
C LYS A 94 18.00 -14.28 -1.48
N LEU A 95 17.49 -15.04 -0.52
CA LEU A 95 16.47 -16.08 -0.71
C LEU A 95 15.03 -15.58 -0.56
N ILE A 96 14.80 -14.28 -0.24
CA ILE A 96 13.44 -13.79 -0.06
C ILE A 96 12.63 -13.92 -1.36
N THR A 97 11.38 -14.32 -1.19
CA THR A 97 10.39 -14.45 -2.25
C THR A 97 9.57 -13.14 -2.39
N GLU A 98 8.75 -13.08 -3.42
CA GLU A 98 7.75 -11.99 -3.54
C GLU A 98 6.78 -11.98 -2.37
N ALA A 99 6.34 -13.15 -1.92
CA ALA A 99 5.47 -13.26 -0.75
C ALA A 99 6.11 -12.67 0.52
N ASP A 100 7.43 -12.85 0.71
CA ASP A 100 8.16 -12.24 1.81
C ASP A 100 8.17 -10.71 1.70
N ALA A 101 8.43 -10.19 0.50
CA ALA A 101 8.44 -8.75 0.23
C ALA A 101 7.05 -8.13 0.43
N ILE A 102 5.99 -8.79 -0.05
CA ILE A 102 4.59 -8.36 0.13
C ILE A 102 4.21 -8.34 1.62
N ARG A 103 4.62 -9.34 2.40
CA ARG A 103 4.40 -9.38 3.85
C ARG A 103 5.05 -8.17 4.56
N ILE A 104 6.28 -7.82 4.18
CA ILE A 104 6.99 -6.65 4.70
C ILE A 104 6.29 -5.35 4.26
N MET A 105 5.87 -5.28 2.99
CA MET A 105 5.15 -4.14 2.43
C MET A 105 3.82 -3.89 3.16
N ARG A 106 3.03 -4.94 3.41
CA ARG A 106 1.79 -4.86 4.19
C ARG A 106 2.05 -4.28 5.57
N LYS A 107 3.01 -4.84 6.31
CA LYS A 107 3.30 -4.44 7.69
C LYS A 107 3.80 -3.00 7.79
N ASN A 108 4.74 -2.58 6.91
CA ASN A 108 5.48 -1.34 7.07
C ASN A 108 4.90 -0.14 6.31
N TYR A 109 4.02 -0.37 5.34
CA TYR A 109 3.53 0.69 4.45
C TYR A 109 2.02 0.68 4.33
N TRP A 110 1.41 -0.44 3.96
CA TRP A 110 -0.03 -0.59 3.83
C TRP A 110 -0.76 -0.33 5.15
N ASN A 111 -0.33 -1.01 6.22
CA ASN A 111 -0.92 -0.85 7.54
C ASN A 111 -0.66 0.53 8.15
N ARG A 112 0.40 1.24 7.74
CA ARG A 112 0.63 2.62 8.19
C ARG A 112 -0.43 3.60 7.71
N TRP A 113 -1.05 3.33 6.56
CA TRP A 113 -2.20 4.07 6.08
C TRP A 113 -3.51 3.50 6.61
N GLY A 114 -3.51 2.33 7.24
CA GLY A 114 -4.74 1.59 7.53
C GLY A 114 -5.52 1.32 6.25
N ALA A 115 -4.80 0.97 5.17
CA ALA A 115 -5.31 1.05 3.81
C ALA A 115 -6.42 0.03 3.50
N ASP A 116 -6.57 -1.01 4.32
CA ASP A 116 -7.76 -1.89 4.30
C ASP A 116 -9.08 -1.14 4.63
N ASN A 117 -9.01 0.12 5.11
CA ASN A 117 -10.16 0.98 5.41
C ASN A 117 -10.31 2.14 4.40
N ILE A 118 -9.54 2.16 3.31
CA ILE A 118 -9.66 3.14 2.23
C ILE A 118 -10.61 2.59 1.16
N GLN A 119 -11.68 3.32 0.86
CA GLN A 119 -12.69 2.92 -0.12
C GLN A 119 -12.20 2.97 -1.56
N SER A 120 -11.26 3.86 -1.88
CA SER A 120 -10.74 4.03 -3.22
C SER A 120 -9.38 3.37 -3.41
N GLN A 121 -9.33 2.33 -4.24
CA GLN A 121 -8.07 1.67 -4.61
C GLN A 121 -7.05 2.65 -5.21
N GLY A 122 -7.50 3.57 -6.08
CA GLY A 122 -6.62 4.59 -6.66
C GLY A 122 -5.97 5.48 -5.62
N LEU A 123 -6.73 5.90 -4.59
CA LEU A 123 -6.20 6.67 -3.47
C LEU A 123 -5.24 5.84 -2.62
N ALA A 124 -5.58 4.61 -2.29
CA ALA A 124 -4.70 3.72 -1.53
C ALA A 124 -3.36 3.50 -2.25
N ASN A 125 -3.39 3.23 -3.56
CA ASN A 125 -2.20 3.06 -4.37
C ASN A 125 -1.28 4.29 -4.32
N MET A 126 -1.83 5.49 -4.53
CA MET A 126 -1.06 6.74 -4.52
C MET A 126 -0.46 7.04 -3.14
N LEU A 127 -1.24 6.85 -2.08
CA LEU A 127 -0.85 7.17 -0.70
C LEU A 127 0.20 6.18 -0.17
N VAL A 128 -0.01 4.89 -0.36
CA VAL A 128 0.91 3.85 0.15
C VAL A 128 2.22 3.85 -0.64
N ASP A 129 2.19 4.04 -1.97
CA ASP A 129 3.41 4.19 -2.76
C ASP A 129 4.19 5.45 -2.36
N TRP A 130 3.50 6.52 -1.95
CA TRP A 130 4.18 7.71 -1.44
C TRP A 130 4.88 7.44 -0.10
N VAL A 131 4.28 6.65 0.81
CA VAL A 131 4.96 6.20 2.03
C VAL A 131 6.14 5.30 1.71
N TRP A 132 6.00 4.40 0.74
CA TRP A 132 7.09 3.54 0.28
C TRP A 132 8.32 4.36 -0.15
N SER A 133 8.10 5.39 -0.93
CA SER A 133 9.18 6.20 -1.51
C SER A 133 9.71 7.33 -0.61
N SER A 134 8.89 7.83 0.34
CA SER A 134 9.20 9.07 1.08
C SER A 134 8.85 9.00 2.58
N GLY A 135 8.53 7.81 3.09
CA GLY A 135 8.29 7.57 4.51
C GLY A 135 7.19 8.46 5.08
N ARG A 136 7.49 9.14 6.20
CA ARG A 136 6.54 9.99 6.91
C ARG A 136 5.92 11.11 6.05
N HIS A 137 6.65 11.61 5.06
CA HIS A 137 6.13 12.64 4.15
C HIS A 137 4.91 12.17 3.35
N GLY A 138 4.85 10.88 2.99
CA GLY A 138 3.71 10.26 2.34
C GLY A 138 2.46 10.12 3.23
N ILE A 139 2.52 10.53 4.50
CA ILE A 139 1.36 10.64 5.40
C ILE A 139 1.11 12.11 5.76
N ALA A 140 2.13 12.83 6.26
CA ALA A 140 1.95 14.17 6.78
C ALA A 140 1.49 15.17 5.70
N ILE A 141 1.99 15.05 4.46
CA ILE A 141 1.57 15.95 3.37
C ILE A 141 0.12 15.70 2.95
N PRO A 142 -0.34 14.45 2.72
CA PRO A 142 -1.76 14.16 2.53
C PRO A 142 -2.65 14.65 3.69
N GLN A 143 -2.22 14.50 4.94
CA GLN A 143 -2.95 15.02 6.10
C GLN A 143 -3.16 16.54 6.02
N MET A 144 -2.15 17.31 5.59
CA MET A 144 -2.31 18.75 5.34
C MET A 144 -3.36 19.03 4.25
N LEU A 145 -3.39 18.22 3.17
CA LEU A 145 -4.38 18.38 2.10
C LEU A 145 -5.80 18.06 2.57
N LEU A 146 -5.94 17.15 3.53
CA LEU A 146 -7.21 16.77 4.16
C LEU A 146 -7.69 17.78 5.21
N GLY A 147 -6.81 18.73 5.62
CA GLY A 147 -7.13 19.68 6.69
C GLY A 147 -7.15 19.05 8.09
N VAL A 148 -6.50 17.90 8.26
CA VAL A 148 -6.36 17.23 9.57
C VAL A 148 -4.94 17.46 10.14
N LYS A 149 -4.74 17.08 11.41
CA LYS A 149 -3.42 17.18 12.05
C LYS A 149 -2.37 16.40 11.27
N ALA A 150 -1.31 17.06 10.80
CA ALA A 150 -0.23 16.49 10.00
C ALA A 150 0.88 15.88 10.86
N ASP A 151 0.52 14.94 11.75
CA ASP A 151 1.46 14.30 12.67
C ASP A 151 2.17 13.07 12.08
N GLY A 152 1.78 12.64 10.87
CA GLY A 152 2.32 11.45 10.21
C GLY A 152 1.82 10.14 10.80
N VAL A 153 0.72 10.16 11.54
CA VAL A 153 0.03 9.00 12.12
C VAL A 153 -1.40 8.95 11.60
N VAL A 154 -1.74 7.89 10.90
CA VAL A 154 -3.10 7.70 10.37
C VAL A 154 -3.98 7.09 11.45
N GLY A 155 -5.02 7.81 11.81
CA GLY A 155 -6.08 7.36 12.71
C GLY A 155 -7.45 7.54 12.08
N PRO A 156 -8.54 7.22 12.82
CA PRO A 156 -9.91 7.32 12.32
C PRO A 156 -10.23 8.68 11.68
N LYS A 157 -9.86 9.79 12.33
CA LYS A 157 -10.09 11.15 11.78
C LYS A 157 -9.43 11.37 10.41
N THR A 158 -8.26 10.77 10.17
CA THR A 158 -7.58 10.87 8.86
C THR A 158 -8.31 10.03 7.81
N LEU A 159 -8.74 8.81 8.16
CA LEU A 159 -9.47 7.91 7.27
C LEU A 159 -10.87 8.47 6.94
N ASP A 160 -11.59 8.97 7.93
CA ASP A 160 -12.90 9.59 7.73
C ASP A 160 -12.80 10.80 6.77
N ALA A 161 -11.81 11.68 7.02
CA ALA A 161 -11.57 12.84 6.16
C ALA A 161 -11.16 12.44 4.74
N LEU A 162 -10.42 11.33 4.58
CA LEU A 162 -10.02 10.80 3.27
C LEU A 162 -11.22 10.22 2.52
N ASN A 163 -11.99 9.34 3.16
CA ASN A 163 -13.13 8.67 2.54
C ASN A 163 -14.32 9.63 2.26
N ALA A 164 -14.34 10.80 2.90
CA ALA A 164 -15.32 11.88 2.61
C ALA A 164 -14.96 12.73 1.37
N GLN A 165 -13.77 12.57 0.77
CA GLN A 165 -13.38 13.30 -0.43
C GLN A 165 -14.04 12.72 -1.69
N ASP A 166 -14.25 13.56 -2.73
CA ASP A 166 -14.37 13.03 -4.08
C ASP A 166 -13.05 12.33 -4.44
N PRO A 167 -13.06 11.02 -4.67
CA PRO A 167 -11.82 10.25 -4.76
C PRO A 167 -10.98 10.62 -5.99
N ARG A 168 -11.62 10.98 -7.12
CA ARG A 168 -10.91 11.38 -8.34
C ARG A 168 -10.29 12.76 -8.22
N LEU A 169 -11.03 13.72 -7.71
CA LEU A 169 -10.51 15.08 -7.48
C LEU A 169 -9.37 15.08 -6.46
N PHE A 170 -9.53 14.32 -5.39
CA PHE A 170 -8.48 14.24 -4.37
C PHE A 170 -7.24 13.50 -4.88
N PHE A 171 -7.41 12.47 -5.71
CA PHE A 171 -6.30 11.78 -6.37
C PHE A 171 -5.43 12.75 -7.20
N GLU A 172 -6.05 13.62 -8.01
CA GLU A 172 -5.30 14.60 -8.81
C GLU A 172 -4.59 15.64 -7.93
N ARG A 173 -5.22 16.08 -6.84
CA ARG A 173 -4.56 16.95 -5.85
C ARG A 173 -3.36 16.28 -5.21
N LEU A 174 -3.46 15.00 -4.84
CA LEU A 174 -2.35 14.20 -4.32
C LEU A 174 -1.21 14.09 -5.33
N ARG A 175 -1.52 13.78 -6.60
CA ARG A 175 -0.53 13.68 -7.68
C ARG A 175 0.26 14.98 -7.83
N GLN A 176 -0.44 16.11 -8.00
CA GLN A 176 0.17 17.42 -8.13
C GLN A 176 1.06 17.77 -6.92
N ARG A 177 0.56 17.50 -5.73
CA ARG A 177 1.29 17.78 -4.49
C ARG A 177 2.54 16.91 -4.34
N ARG A 178 2.47 15.66 -4.79
CA ARG A 178 3.60 14.73 -4.78
C ARG A 178 4.68 15.16 -5.79
N LEU A 179 4.31 15.58 -6.99
CA LEU A 179 5.25 16.14 -7.98
C LEU A 179 5.94 17.40 -7.44
N LEU A 180 5.17 18.31 -6.84
CA LEU A 180 5.73 19.51 -6.20
C LEU A 180 6.68 19.16 -5.05
N PHE A 181 6.39 18.10 -4.28
CA PHE A 181 7.31 17.62 -3.25
C PHE A 181 8.65 17.17 -3.84
N ILE A 182 8.66 16.46 -4.97
CA ILE A 182 9.89 16.08 -5.68
C ILE A 182 10.67 17.32 -6.14
N ASP A 183 9.99 18.31 -6.72
CA ASP A 183 10.67 19.55 -7.14
C ASP A 183 11.30 20.30 -5.96
N ASN A 184 10.64 20.32 -4.81
CA ASN A 184 11.19 20.91 -3.58
C ASN A 184 12.40 20.12 -3.04
N VAL A 185 12.38 18.78 -3.11
CA VAL A 185 13.55 17.95 -2.76
C VAL A 185 14.75 18.29 -3.65
N ILE A 186 14.53 18.42 -4.96
CA ILE A 186 15.59 18.76 -5.92
C ILE A 186 16.08 20.21 -5.70
N LYS A 187 15.18 21.14 -5.39
CA LYS A 187 15.55 22.52 -5.07
C LYS A 187 16.43 22.60 -3.82
N ALA A 188 16.12 21.78 -2.80
CA ALA A 188 16.90 21.72 -1.57
C ALA A 188 18.25 20.99 -1.75
N ASP A 189 18.32 19.98 -2.61
CA ASP A 189 19.54 19.27 -2.97
C ASP A 189 19.60 19.03 -4.50
N PRO A 190 20.25 19.94 -5.27
CA PRO A 190 20.32 19.80 -6.73
C PRO A 190 20.98 18.51 -7.24
N ARG A 191 21.76 17.80 -6.42
CA ARG A 191 22.35 16.51 -6.77
C ARG A 191 21.28 15.44 -7.04
N GLN A 192 20.09 15.59 -6.45
CA GLN A 192 18.94 14.70 -6.64
C GLN A 192 18.31 14.82 -8.03
N LYS A 193 18.69 15.83 -8.83
CA LYS A 193 18.14 16.04 -10.19
C LYS A 193 18.31 14.82 -11.10
N VAL A 194 19.35 14.02 -10.89
CA VAL A 194 19.60 12.81 -11.67
C VAL A 194 18.48 11.78 -11.55
N HIS A 195 17.71 11.78 -10.44
CA HIS A 195 16.62 10.86 -10.17
C HIS A 195 15.26 11.39 -10.66
N LYS A 196 15.15 12.67 -11.04
CA LYS A 196 13.87 13.32 -11.34
C LYS A 196 13.01 12.54 -12.32
N ASN A 197 13.57 12.15 -13.46
CA ASN A 197 12.82 11.47 -14.52
C ASN A 197 12.27 10.11 -14.03
N GLY A 198 13.03 9.36 -13.25
CA GLY A 198 12.59 8.09 -12.66
C GLY A 198 11.44 8.28 -11.67
N TRP A 199 11.56 9.26 -10.77
CA TRP A 199 10.52 9.58 -9.80
C TRP A 199 9.22 10.04 -10.46
N TYR A 200 9.32 10.94 -11.44
CA TYR A 200 8.16 11.43 -12.20
C TYR A 200 7.49 10.30 -13.00
N ARG A 201 8.29 9.45 -13.68
CA ARG A 201 7.75 8.28 -14.39
C ARG A 201 6.96 7.38 -13.45
N ARG A 202 7.49 7.05 -12.27
CA ARG A 202 6.81 6.23 -11.27
C ARG A 202 5.51 6.88 -10.79
N ILE A 203 5.52 8.16 -10.44
CA ILE A 203 4.32 8.88 -9.98
C ILE A 203 3.24 8.89 -11.09
N ASN A 204 3.63 9.17 -12.33
CA ASN A 204 2.72 9.23 -13.48
C ASN A 204 2.22 7.85 -13.93
N ALA A 205 2.89 6.77 -13.55
CA ALA A 205 2.46 5.41 -13.78
C ALA A 205 1.32 4.96 -12.85
N ILE A 206 1.06 5.71 -11.76
CA ILE A 206 -0.09 5.51 -10.88
C ILE A 206 -1.25 6.32 -11.43
N ASN A 207 -2.26 5.65 -12.00
CA ASN A 207 -3.50 6.26 -12.49
C ASN A 207 -4.65 5.95 -11.54
N PHE A 208 -5.74 6.72 -11.64
CA PHE A 208 -6.88 6.57 -10.73
C PHE A 208 -7.54 5.19 -10.84
N GLY A 209 -7.66 4.63 -12.06
CA GLY A 209 -8.34 3.35 -12.32
C GLY A 209 -7.41 2.21 -12.70
N TYR A 210 -6.10 2.43 -12.78
CA TYR A 210 -5.11 1.41 -13.14
C TYR A 210 -3.69 1.85 -12.79
N LEU A 211 -2.76 0.90 -12.77
CA LEU A 211 -1.32 1.15 -12.67
C LEU A 211 -0.62 0.73 -13.97
N LYS A 212 0.45 1.41 -14.31
CA LYS A 212 1.39 0.96 -15.36
C LYS A 212 2.65 0.46 -14.69
N ASP A 213 2.96 -0.83 -14.83
CA ASP A 213 4.18 -1.39 -14.28
C ASP A 213 5.45 -0.83 -14.98
N ASN A 214 6.62 -1.20 -14.48
CA ASN A 214 7.89 -0.74 -15.05
C ASN A 214 8.15 -1.24 -16.49
N PHE A 215 7.41 -2.26 -16.94
CA PHE A 215 7.48 -2.87 -18.26
C PHE A 215 6.40 -2.35 -19.21
N GLY A 216 5.51 -1.47 -18.73
CA GLY A 216 4.41 -0.88 -19.50
C GLY A 216 3.10 -1.68 -19.47
N ASN A 217 3.05 -2.81 -18.74
CA ASN A 217 1.80 -3.58 -18.59
C ASN A 217 0.80 -2.82 -17.70
N THR A 218 -0.48 -3.04 -17.96
CA THR A 218 -1.57 -2.47 -17.16
C THR A 218 -1.97 -3.45 -16.07
N ILE A 219 -1.99 -2.96 -14.82
CA ILE A 219 -2.52 -3.66 -13.65
C ILE A 219 -3.85 -2.99 -13.30
N THR A 220 -4.93 -3.78 -13.29
CA THR A 220 -6.29 -3.37 -12.90
C THR A 220 -6.73 -4.10 -11.63
N TRP A 221 -7.82 -3.65 -11.00
CA TRP A 221 -8.46 -4.21 -9.80
C TRP A 221 -9.97 -4.20 -9.91
#